data_ab98a3c24051077d8a6f2cf3885e298f
#
_entry.id   ab98a3c24051077d8a6f2cf3885e298f
#
_cell.length_a   1.000
_cell.length_b   1.000
_cell.length_c   1.000
_cell.angle_alpha   90.00
_cell.angle_beta   90.00
_cell.angle_gamma   90.00
#
_symmetry.space_group_name_H-M   'P 1'
#
loop_
_entity.id
_entity.type
_entity.pdbx_description
1 polymer ?
#
loop_
_entity_poly.entity_id
_entity_poly.type
_entity_poly.pdbx_seq_one_letter_code
_entity_poly.pdbx_strand_id
1 'polypeptide(L)'
;MKIINKEDKTRRRIAAVGMWDGVHAGHRFLIDYVKLEGRARGLTPSVVTFSRHPLVTVRPLDAPRLLTSLEDRMALLGEAGAEDCIILSFNDKMRRMSAREFLSMLNRKFGVEALVVGFNNRFGRDRAEGIEQYRAIGNDLKMTVIEAPEYRGAGAPVSSSIIREHLRQGHVDKATEALGRP
;
A
#
# COMPACT_ATOMS: atom_id res chain seq x y z
N MET A 1 -8.02 -11.21 -8.95
CA MET A 1 -7.57 -9.80 -8.87
C MET A 1 -7.16 -9.31 -10.26
N LYS A 2 -7.64 -8.13 -10.70
CA LYS A 2 -7.23 -7.50 -11.97
C LYS A 2 -5.90 -6.74 -11.75
N ILE A 3 -4.90 -7.00 -12.59
CA ILE A 3 -3.62 -6.26 -12.56
C ILE A 3 -3.71 -5.09 -13.53
N ILE A 4 -3.34 -3.89 -13.06
CA ILE A 4 -3.43 -2.63 -13.78
C ILE A 4 -2.05 -1.98 -13.81
N ASN A 5 -1.42 -1.97 -14.98
CA ASN A 5 -0.10 -1.36 -15.21
C ASN A 5 -0.13 -0.17 -16.18
N LYS A 6 -1.31 0.18 -16.66
CA LYS A 6 -1.60 1.31 -17.54
C LYS A 6 -2.78 2.10 -16.99
N GLU A 7 -2.98 3.30 -17.50
CA GLU A 7 -4.14 4.12 -17.19
C GLU A 7 -5.45 3.34 -17.41
N ASP A 8 -6.29 3.29 -16.38
CA ASP A 8 -7.57 2.58 -16.37
C ASP A 8 -8.56 3.27 -15.42
N LYS A 9 -9.58 3.86 -16.01
CA LYS A 9 -10.69 4.52 -15.31
C LYS A 9 -12.01 3.77 -15.44
N THR A 10 -11.98 2.52 -15.85
CA THR A 10 -13.20 1.75 -16.10
C THR A 10 -13.98 1.43 -14.81
N ARG A 11 -13.35 1.62 -13.65
CA ARG A 11 -13.95 1.42 -12.33
C ARG A 11 -13.67 2.60 -11.42
N ARG A 12 -14.59 2.85 -10.50
CA ARG A 12 -14.41 3.75 -9.36
C ARG A 12 -13.77 2.95 -8.23
N ARG A 13 -12.66 3.44 -7.68
CA ARG A 13 -11.83 2.66 -6.74
C ARG A 13 -11.66 3.32 -5.40
N ILE A 14 -11.59 2.51 -4.36
CA ILE A 14 -10.97 2.83 -3.10
C ILE A 14 -9.65 2.09 -3.02
N ALA A 15 -8.57 2.75 -2.63
CA ALA A 15 -7.25 2.13 -2.65
C ALA A 15 -6.44 2.42 -1.39
N ALA A 16 -5.53 1.52 -1.04
CA ALA A 16 -4.42 1.81 -0.14
C ALA A 16 -3.10 1.66 -0.89
N VAL A 17 -2.12 2.49 -0.53
CA VAL A 17 -0.80 2.52 -1.16
C VAL A 17 0.22 1.84 -0.25
N GLY A 18 1.03 0.95 -0.81
CA GLY A 18 2.07 0.28 -0.04
C GLY A 18 3.03 -0.53 -0.89
N MET A 19 4.12 -0.96 -0.30
CA MET A 19 5.02 -1.93 -0.93
C MET A 19 4.44 -3.35 -0.86
N TRP A 20 3.64 -3.63 0.17
CA TRP A 20 2.97 -4.91 0.45
C TRP A 20 3.94 -6.10 0.53
N ASP A 21 5.19 -5.83 0.87
CA ASP A 21 6.21 -6.86 0.91
C ASP A 21 5.91 -7.89 2.01
N GLY A 22 5.79 -9.14 1.59
CA GLY A 22 5.40 -10.25 2.45
C GLY A 22 3.91 -10.36 2.74
N VAL A 23 3.05 -9.39 2.38
CA VAL A 23 1.59 -9.36 2.67
C VAL A 23 1.27 -9.89 4.07
N HIS A 24 1.98 -9.37 5.08
CA HIS A 24 1.88 -9.79 6.48
C HIS A 24 0.53 -9.42 7.12
N ALA A 25 0.28 -9.86 8.35
CA ALA A 25 -0.99 -9.67 9.05
C ALA A 25 -1.47 -8.20 9.08
N GLY A 26 -0.58 -7.23 9.30
CA GLY A 26 -0.92 -5.81 9.22
C GLY A 26 -1.35 -5.34 7.82
N HIS A 27 -0.76 -5.91 6.76
CA HIS A 27 -1.20 -5.65 5.38
C HIS A 27 -2.58 -6.25 5.11
N ARG A 28 -2.85 -7.48 5.56
CA ARG A 28 -4.15 -8.13 5.42
C ARG A 28 -5.25 -7.34 6.14
N PHE A 29 -4.98 -6.88 7.35
CA PHE A 29 -5.87 -6.00 8.10
C PHE A 29 -6.21 -4.71 7.32
N LEU A 30 -5.21 -4.06 6.73
CA LEU A 30 -5.43 -2.85 5.93
C LEU A 30 -6.25 -3.15 4.66
N ILE A 31 -6.02 -4.29 4.01
CA ILE A 31 -6.81 -4.71 2.84
C ILE A 31 -8.26 -4.99 3.25
N ASP A 32 -8.50 -5.65 4.39
CA ASP A 32 -9.85 -5.90 4.89
C ASP A 32 -10.56 -4.59 5.21
N TYR A 33 -9.87 -3.60 5.75
CA TYR A 33 -10.42 -2.27 5.97
C TYR A 33 -10.77 -1.57 4.64
N VAL A 34 -9.91 -1.66 3.62
CA VAL A 34 -10.22 -1.16 2.26
C VAL A 34 -11.47 -1.83 1.69
N LYS A 35 -11.63 -3.12 1.88
CA LYS A 35 -12.82 -3.87 1.43
C LYS A 35 -14.09 -3.40 2.15
N LEU A 36 -14.02 -3.22 3.47
CA LEU A 36 -15.14 -2.73 4.28
C LEU A 36 -15.59 -1.35 3.80
N GLU A 37 -14.66 -0.40 3.71
CA GLU A 37 -14.91 0.95 3.27
C GLU A 37 -15.37 1.03 1.79
N GLY A 38 -14.84 0.14 0.96
CA GLY A 38 -15.23 0.00 -0.44
C GLY A 38 -16.69 -0.43 -0.61
N ARG A 39 -17.10 -1.45 0.14
CA ARG A 39 -18.50 -1.91 0.15
C ARG A 39 -19.46 -0.81 0.60
N ALA A 40 -19.11 -0.09 1.67
CA ALA A 40 -19.92 1.01 2.18
C ALA A 40 -20.12 2.16 1.19
N ARG A 41 -19.20 2.33 0.22
CA ARG A 41 -19.19 3.44 -0.76
C ARG A 41 -19.50 3.00 -2.18
N GLY A 42 -19.69 1.73 -2.45
CA GLY A 42 -19.85 1.21 -3.81
C GLY A 42 -18.60 1.41 -4.68
N LEU A 43 -17.42 1.32 -4.07
CA LEU A 43 -16.12 1.48 -4.72
C LEU A 43 -15.39 0.14 -4.77
N THR A 44 -14.65 -0.11 -5.85
CA THR A 44 -13.85 -1.34 -6.03
C THR A 44 -12.64 -1.34 -5.11
N PRO A 45 -12.51 -2.33 -4.19
CA PRO A 45 -11.36 -2.46 -3.30
C PRO A 45 -10.07 -2.72 -4.09
N SER A 46 -9.12 -1.83 -3.95
CA SER A 46 -7.90 -1.82 -4.74
C SER A 46 -6.66 -1.62 -3.88
N VAL A 47 -5.53 -2.11 -4.35
CA VAL A 47 -4.22 -1.79 -3.78
C VAL A 47 -3.36 -1.11 -4.82
N VAL A 48 -2.51 -0.20 -4.38
CA VAL A 48 -1.47 0.43 -5.21
C VAL A 48 -0.12 -0.05 -4.72
N THR A 49 0.69 -0.58 -5.61
CA THR A 49 2.04 -1.07 -5.30
C THR A 49 3.06 -0.61 -6.34
N PHE A 50 4.31 -0.98 -6.11
CA PHE A 50 5.41 -0.63 -7.00
C PHE A 50 6.06 -1.89 -7.57
N SER A 51 6.45 -1.85 -8.85
CA SER A 51 7.14 -2.96 -9.51
C SER A 51 8.51 -3.27 -8.86
N ARG A 52 9.17 -2.23 -8.33
CA ARG A 52 10.43 -2.32 -7.58
C ARG A 52 10.33 -1.50 -6.29
N HIS A 53 11.11 -1.86 -5.27
CA HIS A 53 11.14 -1.10 -4.03
C HIS A 53 11.61 0.34 -4.29
N PRO A 54 10.91 1.38 -3.78
CA PRO A 54 11.28 2.78 -3.98
C PRO A 54 12.73 3.12 -3.61
N LEU A 55 13.30 2.49 -2.58
CA LEU A 55 14.69 2.69 -2.19
C LEU A 55 15.70 2.27 -3.26
N VAL A 56 15.36 1.37 -4.18
CA VAL A 56 16.24 1.04 -5.33
C VAL A 56 16.53 2.28 -6.18
N THR A 57 15.59 3.22 -6.25
CA THR A 57 15.78 4.49 -6.98
C THR A 57 16.38 5.58 -6.10
N VAL A 58 16.04 5.60 -4.79
CA VAL A 58 16.41 6.71 -3.88
C VAL A 58 17.74 6.47 -3.22
N ARG A 59 18.00 5.27 -2.74
CA ARG A 59 19.21 4.82 -2.04
C ARG A 59 19.45 3.34 -2.37
N PRO A 60 20.07 3.03 -3.52
CA PRO A 60 20.20 1.64 -3.99
C PRO A 60 20.91 0.72 -2.98
N LEU A 61 21.90 1.23 -2.25
CA LEU A 61 22.65 0.48 -1.25
C LEU A 61 21.83 0.12 0.01
N ASP A 62 20.79 0.89 0.29
CA ASP A 62 19.91 0.70 1.45
C ASP A 62 18.63 -0.09 1.07
N ALA A 63 18.50 -0.50 -0.19
CA ALA A 63 17.33 -1.22 -0.65
C ALA A 63 17.27 -2.61 0.00
N PRO A 64 16.18 -2.93 0.73
CA PRO A 64 16.08 -4.21 1.42
C PRO A 64 15.87 -5.35 0.43
N ARG A 65 16.33 -6.55 0.77
CA ARG A 65 15.86 -7.76 0.10
C ARG A 65 14.37 -7.92 0.37
N LEU A 66 13.60 -8.14 -0.67
CA LEU A 66 12.17 -8.33 -0.53
C LEU A 66 11.85 -9.72 0.02
N LEU A 67 10.78 -9.81 0.82
CA LEU A 67 10.24 -11.07 1.35
C LEU A 67 9.52 -11.88 0.26
N THR A 68 8.98 -11.20 -0.73
CA THR A 68 8.22 -11.81 -1.82
C THR A 68 8.65 -11.26 -3.18
N SER A 69 8.65 -12.12 -4.18
CA SER A 69 8.71 -11.69 -5.58
C SER A 69 7.51 -10.80 -5.93
N LEU A 70 7.53 -10.15 -7.08
CA LEU A 70 6.36 -9.41 -7.56
C LEU A 70 5.18 -10.35 -7.82
N GLU A 71 5.46 -11.51 -8.39
CA GLU A 71 4.46 -12.54 -8.73
C GLU A 71 3.77 -13.09 -7.48
N ASP A 72 4.55 -13.56 -6.49
CA ASP A 72 4.03 -14.05 -5.22
C ASP A 72 3.22 -12.98 -4.50
N ARG A 73 3.72 -11.74 -4.50
CA ARG A 73 3.02 -10.61 -3.90
C ARG A 73 1.67 -10.37 -4.56
N MET A 74 1.57 -10.48 -5.88
CA MET A 74 0.29 -10.36 -6.59
C MET A 74 -0.68 -11.48 -6.23
N ALA A 75 -0.20 -12.73 -6.14
CA ALA A 75 -1.00 -13.85 -5.68
C ALA A 75 -1.54 -13.61 -4.27
N LEU A 76 -0.67 -13.27 -3.32
CA LEU A 76 -1.02 -13.02 -1.92
C LEU A 76 -1.99 -11.83 -1.74
N LEU A 77 -1.86 -10.77 -2.54
CA LEU A 77 -2.79 -9.64 -2.53
C LEU A 77 -4.17 -10.05 -3.03
N GLY A 78 -4.23 -10.91 -4.05
CA GLY A 78 -5.47 -11.50 -4.53
C GLY A 78 -6.15 -12.38 -3.48
N GLU A 79 -5.39 -13.26 -2.82
CA GLU A 79 -5.87 -14.09 -1.71
C GLU A 79 -6.39 -13.26 -0.53
N ALA A 80 -5.75 -12.11 -0.23
CA ALA A 80 -6.22 -11.17 0.78
C ALA A 80 -7.52 -10.46 0.38
N GLY A 81 -7.96 -10.60 -0.88
CA GLY A 81 -9.25 -10.10 -1.37
C GLY A 81 -9.20 -8.71 -2.02
N ALA A 82 -8.03 -8.23 -2.44
CA ALA A 82 -7.96 -7.09 -3.33
C ALA A 82 -8.58 -7.46 -4.70
N GLU A 83 -9.49 -6.63 -5.22
CA GLU A 83 -10.10 -6.87 -6.53
C GLU A 83 -9.24 -6.33 -7.66
N ASP A 84 -8.64 -5.15 -7.46
CA ASP A 84 -7.74 -4.52 -8.42
C ASP A 84 -6.38 -4.23 -7.77
N CYS A 85 -5.29 -4.41 -8.54
CA CYS A 85 -3.94 -4.03 -8.14
C CYS A 85 -3.32 -3.10 -9.18
N ILE A 86 -3.06 -1.86 -8.79
CA ILE A 86 -2.38 -0.86 -9.60
C ILE A 86 -0.88 -0.98 -9.35
N ILE A 87 -0.12 -1.35 -10.38
CA ILE A 87 1.34 -1.48 -10.30
C ILE A 87 1.99 -0.24 -10.93
N LEU A 88 2.70 0.53 -10.12
CA LEU A 88 3.40 1.73 -10.56
C LEU A 88 4.91 1.47 -10.68
N SER A 89 5.53 2.11 -11.66
CA SER A 89 7.00 2.17 -11.74
C SER A 89 7.50 3.37 -10.95
N PHE A 90 8.24 3.11 -9.86
CA PHE A 90 8.84 4.18 -9.08
C PHE A 90 10.12 4.65 -9.77
N ASN A 91 10.07 5.83 -10.35
CA ASN A 91 11.15 6.47 -11.09
C ASN A 91 11.41 7.89 -10.56
N ASP A 92 12.41 8.59 -11.12
CA ASP A 92 12.75 9.94 -10.70
C ASP A 92 11.61 10.95 -10.85
N LYS A 93 10.74 10.80 -11.84
CA LYS A 93 9.55 11.62 -11.99
C LYS A 93 8.61 11.41 -10.80
N MET A 94 8.32 10.16 -10.44
CA MET A 94 7.45 9.84 -9.32
C MET A 94 8.06 10.25 -7.97
N ARG A 95 9.38 10.08 -7.82
CA ARG A 95 10.12 10.52 -6.62
C ARG A 95 9.96 12.02 -6.33
N ARG A 96 9.82 12.83 -7.39
CA ARG A 96 9.67 14.30 -7.27
C ARG A 96 8.24 14.75 -7.07
N MET A 97 7.25 13.87 -7.20
CA MET A 97 5.85 14.24 -7.01
C MET A 97 5.57 14.65 -5.57
N SER A 98 4.86 15.75 -5.39
CA SER A 98 4.22 16.10 -4.13
C SER A 98 3.09 15.12 -3.82
N ALA A 99 2.59 15.13 -2.58
CA ALA A 99 1.42 14.34 -2.19
C ALA A 99 0.22 14.70 -3.08
N ARG A 100 -0.01 15.98 -3.37
CA ARG A 100 -1.08 16.45 -4.26
C ARG A 100 -0.95 15.90 -5.68
N GLU A 101 0.23 15.94 -6.26
CA GLU A 101 0.47 15.41 -7.61
C GLU A 101 0.24 13.90 -7.68
N PHE A 102 0.68 13.19 -6.66
CA PHE A 102 0.48 11.74 -6.56
C PHE A 102 -1.00 11.37 -6.42
N LEU A 103 -1.75 12.02 -5.53
CA LEU A 103 -3.20 11.81 -5.36
C LEU A 103 -3.96 12.18 -6.65
N SER A 104 -3.63 13.33 -7.26
CA SER A 104 -4.21 13.73 -8.52
C SER A 104 -3.97 12.70 -9.63
N MET A 105 -2.78 12.13 -9.70
CA MET A 105 -2.43 11.08 -10.65
C MET A 105 -3.28 9.81 -10.42
N LEU A 106 -3.41 9.35 -9.17
CA LEU A 106 -4.24 8.19 -8.83
C LEU A 106 -5.71 8.42 -9.20
N ASN A 107 -6.26 9.60 -8.88
CA ASN A 107 -7.64 9.96 -9.21
C ASN A 107 -7.84 10.01 -10.73
N ARG A 108 -7.02 10.79 -11.43
CA ARG A 108 -7.21 11.09 -12.85
C ARG A 108 -6.89 9.93 -13.78
N LYS A 109 -5.94 9.06 -13.41
CA LYS A 109 -5.48 7.96 -14.27
C LYS A 109 -6.10 6.61 -13.91
N PHE A 110 -6.47 6.43 -12.66
CA PHE A 110 -6.91 5.11 -12.17
C PHE A 110 -8.29 5.14 -11.50
N GLY A 111 -9.00 6.27 -11.53
CA GLY A 111 -10.34 6.37 -10.95
C GLY A 111 -10.36 6.13 -9.43
N VAL A 112 -9.27 6.43 -8.72
CA VAL A 112 -9.24 6.34 -7.26
C VAL A 112 -9.99 7.53 -6.69
N GLU A 113 -11.14 7.28 -6.09
CA GLU A 113 -12.01 8.30 -5.48
C GLU A 113 -11.92 8.33 -3.96
N ALA A 114 -11.44 7.24 -3.37
CA ALA A 114 -11.12 7.19 -1.95
C ALA A 114 -9.75 6.56 -1.71
N LEU A 115 -9.01 7.11 -0.76
CA LEU A 115 -7.71 6.60 -0.34
C LEU A 115 -7.74 6.24 1.13
N VAL A 116 -7.36 5.00 1.45
CA VAL A 116 -7.11 4.56 2.82
C VAL A 116 -5.62 4.72 3.11
N VAL A 117 -5.30 5.49 4.11
CA VAL A 117 -3.94 5.75 4.57
C VAL A 117 -3.70 4.96 5.85
N GLY A 118 -2.74 4.04 5.83
CA GLY A 118 -2.33 3.33 7.03
C GLY A 118 -1.65 4.25 8.04
N PHE A 119 -1.76 3.95 9.32
CA PHE A 119 -1.29 4.76 10.44
C PHE A 119 0.14 5.32 10.27
N ASN A 120 1.07 4.53 9.71
CA ASN A 120 2.47 4.92 9.49
C ASN A 120 2.79 5.21 8.01
N ASN A 121 1.79 5.27 7.13
CA ASN A 121 2.05 5.42 5.71
C ASN A 121 2.17 6.91 5.33
N ARG A 122 3.28 7.26 4.70
CA ARG A 122 3.55 8.60 4.20
C ARG A 122 4.04 8.53 2.76
N PHE A 123 3.50 9.37 1.91
CA PHE A 123 3.88 9.43 0.50
C PHE A 123 3.97 10.89 0.03
N GLY A 124 4.61 11.09 -1.13
CA GLY A 124 4.94 12.42 -1.64
C GLY A 124 6.31 12.89 -1.19
N ARG A 125 6.95 13.72 -2.01
CA ARG A 125 8.25 14.33 -1.71
C ARG A 125 8.20 15.22 -0.47
N ASP A 126 7.09 15.92 -0.31
CA ASP A 126 6.78 16.86 0.76
C ASP A 126 6.44 16.18 2.10
N ARG A 127 6.29 14.83 2.09
CA ARG A 127 5.99 14.03 3.27
C ARG A 127 4.96 14.73 4.16
N ALA A 128 3.77 15.00 3.57
CA ALA A 128 2.69 15.68 4.30
C ALA A 128 2.63 15.26 5.77
N GLU A 129 2.66 16.24 6.67
CA GLU A 129 2.73 15.99 8.11
C GLU A 129 1.34 15.65 8.63
N GLY A 130 1.05 14.36 8.71
CA GLY A 130 -0.18 13.85 9.27
C GLY A 130 -1.34 13.73 8.27
N ILE A 131 -2.39 13.07 8.75
CA ILE A 131 -3.56 12.70 7.95
C ILE A 131 -4.36 13.92 7.48
N GLU A 132 -4.38 15.00 8.27
CA GLU A 132 -5.16 16.20 7.97
C GLU A 132 -4.71 16.91 6.69
N GLN A 133 -3.41 16.90 6.41
CA GLN A 133 -2.91 17.45 5.15
C GLN A 133 -3.34 16.59 3.94
N TYR A 134 -3.35 15.27 4.09
CA TYR A 134 -3.88 14.39 3.04
C TYR A 134 -5.39 14.58 2.85
N ARG A 135 -6.16 14.80 3.94
CA ARG A 135 -7.59 15.12 3.87
C ARG A 135 -7.85 16.44 3.14
N ALA A 136 -7.09 17.48 3.47
CA ALA A 136 -7.20 18.78 2.78
C ALA A 136 -6.93 18.65 1.27
N ILE A 137 -5.86 17.94 0.90
CA ILE A 137 -5.55 17.67 -0.51
C ILE A 137 -6.67 16.86 -1.17
N GLY A 138 -7.16 15.84 -0.48
CA GLY A 138 -8.26 14.99 -0.94
C GLY A 138 -9.52 15.80 -1.24
N ASN A 139 -9.93 16.66 -0.32
CA ASN A 139 -11.10 17.54 -0.48
C ASN A 139 -10.99 18.41 -1.75
N ASP A 140 -9.84 19.02 -2.00
CA ASP A 140 -9.60 19.81 -3.20
C ASP A 140 -9.69 18.96 -4.49
N LEU A 141 -9.32 17.70 -4.41
CA LEU A 141 -9.35 16.75 -5.54
C LEU A 141 -10.68 15.99 -5.64
N LYS A 142 -11.63 16.24 -4.76
CA LYS A 142 -12.88 15.47 -4.62
C LYS A 142 -12.61 13.97 -4.35
N MET A 143 -11.59 13.69 -3.58
CA MET A 143 -11.23 12.35 -3.09
C MET A 143 -11.47 12.27 -1.59
N THR A 144 -12.06 11.17 -1.13
CA THR A 144 -12.15 10.90 0.31
C THR A 144 -10.83 10.32 0.82
N VAL A 145 -10.26 10.89 1.88
CA VAL A 145 -9.07 10.32 2.54
C VAL A 145 -9.46 9.79 3.91
N ILE A 146 -9.22 8.51 4.12
CA ILE A 146 -9.64 7.76 5.32
C ILE A 146 -8.38 7.25 6.00
N GLU A 147 -8.26 7.50 7.30
CA GLU A 147 -7.21 6.91 8.11
C GLU A 147 -7.64 5.53 8.57
N ALA A 148 -6.82 4.52 8.28
CA ALA A 148 -7.07 3.19 8.82
C ALA A 148 -6.70 3.15 10.31
N PRO A 149 -7.45 2.41 11.13
CA PRO A 149 -7.04 2.15 12.51
C PRO A 149 -5.70 1.42 12.54
N GLU A 150 -4.96 1.60 13.63
CA GLU A 150 -3.72 0.88 13.85
C GLU A 150 -3.99 -0.62 14.01
N TYR A 151 -3.24 -1.45 13.30
CA TYR A 151 -3.27 -2.89 13.53
C TYR A 151 -2.60 -3.21 14.87
N ARG A 152 -3.39 -3.71 15.79
CA ARG A 152 -2.93 -4.21 17.10
C ARG A 152 -3.08 -5.73 17.11
N GLY A 153 -2.13 -6.43 16.50
CA GLY A 153 -2.04 -7.89 16.58
C GLY A 153 -1.71 -8.37 18.00
N ALA A 154 -1.44 -9.65 18.18
CA ALA A 154 -1.23 -10.32 19.46
C ALA A 154 -0.01 -9.81 20.28
N GLY A 155 0.19 -8.49 20.37
CA GLY A 155 1.09 -7.83 21.32
C GLY A 155 2.40 -7.31 20.74
N ALA A 156 2.77 -7.56 19.50
CA ALA A 156 4.00 -7.04 18.89
C ALA A 156 3.72 -6.25 17.59
N PRO A 157 4.47 -5.17 17.32
CA PRO A 157 4.39 -4.47 16.04
C PRO A 157 4.79 -5.40 14.90
N VAL A 158 4.01 -5.40 13.80
CA VAL A 158 4.28 -6.19 12.61
C VAL A 158 4.69 -5.28 11.47
N SER A 159 5.85 -5.56 10.87
CA SER A 159 6.32 -4.90 9.65
C SER A 159 7.24 -5.81 8.85
N SER A 160 7.37 -5.55 7.54
CA SER A 160 8.31 -6.30 6.69
C SER A 160 9.76 -6.20 7.19
N SER A 161 10.15 -5.12 7.86
CA SER A 161 11.50 -4.96 8.44
C SER A 161 11.71 -5.88 9.63
N ILE A 162 10.72 -5.99 10.53
CA ILE A 162 10.76 -6.90 11.69
C ILE A 162 10.82 -8.35 11.20
N ILE A 163 10.02 -8.71 10.19
CA ILE A 163 10.01 -10.06 9.61
C ILE A 163 11.40 -10.41 9.02
N ARG A 164 12.00 -9.49 8.26
CA ARG A 164 13.36 -9.69 7.72
C ARG A 164 14.39 -9.89 8.83
N GLU A 165 14.25 -9.17 9.94
CA GLU A 165 15.14 -9.33 11.09
C GLU A 165 14.99 -10.71 11.74
N HIS A 166 13.75 -11.18 11.97
CA HIS A 166 13.51 -12.52 12.47
C HIS A 166 14.11 -13.60 11.57
N LEU A 167 13.92 -13.49 10.26
CA LEU A 167 14.50 -14.43 9.30
C LEU A 167 16.04 -14.41 9.32
N ARG A 168 16.65 -13.23 9.46
CA ARG A 168 18.12 -13.10 9.54
C ARG A 168 18.71 -13.73 10.79
N GLN A 169 17.94 -13.72 11.88
CA GLN A 169 18.31 -14.33 13.17
C GLN A 169 17.93 -15.81 13.28
N GLY A 170 17.29 -16.38 12.25
CA GLY A 170 16.82 -17.77 12.27
C GLY A 170 15.54 -17.99 13.08
N HIS A 171 14.86 -16.93 13.52
CA HIS A 171 13.59 -17.00 14.26
C HIS A 171 12.41 -17.21 13.31
N VAL A 172 12.36 -18.40 12.69
CA VAL A 172 11.35 -18.73 11.67
C VAL A 172 9.93 -18.69 12.24
N ASP A 173 9.74 -19.20 13.46
CA ASP A 173 8.43 -19.22 14.13
C ASP A 173 7.85 -17.80 14.27
N LYS A 174 8.67 -16.84 14.71
CA LYS A 174 8.27 -15.43 14.85
C LYS A 174 7.98 -14.79 13.50
N ALA A 175 8.75 -15.14 12.46
CA ALA A 175 8.50 -14.67 11.11
C ALA A 175 7.16 -15.20 10.57
N THR A 176 6.88 -16.48 10.78
CA THR A 176 5.62 -17.15 10.42
C THR A 176 4.42 -16.51 11.12
N GLU A 177 4.52 -16.28 12.44
CA GLU A 177 3.47 -15.59 13.21
C GLU A 177 3.20 -14.18 12.65
N ALA A 178 4.24 -13.41 12.42
CA ALA A 178 4.12 -12.04 11.88
C ALA A 178 3.58 -12.01 10.44
N LEU A 179 3.90 -13.01 9.62
CA LEU A 179 3.34 -13.17 8.28
C LEU A 179 1.87 -13.62 8.32
N GLY A 180 1.46 -14.34 9.37
CA GLY A 180 0.16 -15.00 9.46
C GLY A 180 0.01 -16.18 8.51
N ARG A 181 1.13 -16.77 8.08
CA ARG A 181 1.23 -17.97 7.23
C ARG A 181 2.66 -18.53 7.28
N PRO A 182 2.87 -19.81 6.90
CA PRO A 182 4.21 -20.40 6.73
C PRO A 182 5.03 -19.67 5.69
#